data_dda6605f5807d399f734967f6877baf1
#
_entry.id   dda6605f5807d399f734967f6877baf1
#
_cell.length_a   1.000
_cell.length_b   1.000
_cell.length_c   1.000
_cell.angle_alpha   90.00
_cell.angle_beta   90.00
_cell.angle_gamma   90.00
#
_symmetry.space_group_name_H-M   'P 1'
#
loop_
_entity.id
_entity.type
_entity.pdbx_description
1 polymer ?
#
loop_
_entity_poly.entity_id
_entity_poly.type
_entity_poly.pdbx_seq_one_letter_code
_entity_poly.pdbx_strand_id
1 'polypeptide(L)'
;MRQLAILVAVIGLLGVAATWKVTGAPTGGIPATAKDGLSIRVEAKNPFTHLEINRRPNSFQFAIVSDRTGGRRPGVFSRAVEKINLLQPEFVISVGDLIEGYSEDPGAWALEWSEFETKLSHFQMPFFFCPGNHDISNLPMGKEWQRKFGRAYYEFRYQDCLFVVLNTEDEPKKDREYFFTPEQRAWLKQVLENNKDVRWTFVFMHKPVWSITKHKDPADNSTTLGWDEIEASLQGRKHTVFSGHNHVYAKSVRNGMDYYILATTGGASTLTGLKDGKFDHFCWVTMKDSEPIVANILLDGVEDKNIRTVAPNGR
;
A
#
# COMPACT_ATOMS: atom_id res chain seq x y z
N MET A 1 -68.14 6.32 -49.56
CA MET A 1 -67.51 5.70 -48.41
C MET A 1 -66.91 4.39 -48.86
N ARG A 2 -65.67 4.38 -49.24
CA ARG A 2 -64.95 3.18 -49.72
C ARG A 2 -63.75 2.98 -48.80
N GLN A 3 -63.71 1.86 -48.08
CA GLN A 3 -62.60 1.43 -47.28
C GLN A 3 -61.47 0.90 -48.22
N LEU A 4 -60.29 1.40 -48.07
CA LEU A 4 -59.11 0.94 -48.75
C LEU A 4 -58.36 -0.03 -47.82
N ALA A 5 -58.35 -1.31 -48.19
CA ALA A 5 -57.57 -2.32 -47.51
C ALA A 5 -56.16 -2.33 -48.03
N ILE A 6 -55.17 -2.09 -47.16
CA ILE A 6 -53.74 -2.19 -47.51
C ILE A 6 -53.29 -3.63 -47.22
N LEU A 7 -52.89 -4.31 -48.28
CA LEU A 7 -52.31 -5.64 -48.26
C LEU A 7 -50.81 -5.52 -47.97
N VAL A 8 -50.35 -5.97 -46.80
CA VAL A 8 -48.89 -6.05 -46.51
C VAL A 8 -48.40 -7.42 -46.93
N ALA A 9 -47.61 -7.44 -47.96
CA ALA A 9 -46.89 -8.64 -48.42
C ALA A 9 -45.69 -8.90 -47.49
N VAL A 10 -45.70 -10.01 -46.78
CA VAL A 10 -44.56 -10.50 -45.99
C VAL A 10 -43.69 -11.33 -46.96
N ILE A 11 -42.56 -10.80 -47.32
CA ILE A 11 -41.52 -11.55 -48.06
C ILE A 11 -40.76 -12.40 -47.02
N GLY A 12 -41.00 -13.69 -47.02
CA GLY A 12 -40.27 -14.67 -46.26
C GLY A 12 -38.84 -14.87 -46.86
N LEU A 13 -37.81 -14.41 -46.19
CA LEU A 13 -36.43 -14.81 -46.45
C LEU A 13 -36.23 -16.23 -45.90
N LEU A 14 -36.20 -17.23 -46.75
CA LEU A 14 -35.72 -18.57 -46.44
C LEU A 14 -34.22 -18.53 -46.20
N GLY A 15 -33.81 -18.34 -44.97
CA GLY A 15 -32.42 -18.52 -44.52
C GLY A 15 -32.11 -20.03 -44.51
N VAL A 16 -31.26 -20.48 -45.41
CA VAL A 16 -30.67 -21.83 -45.35
C VAL A 16 -29.77 -21.88 -44.14
N ALA A 17 -30.27 -22.38 -43.02
CA ALA A 17 -29.45 -22.70 -41.84
C ALA A 17 -28.61 -23.94 -42.22
N ALA A 18 -27.32 -23.72 -42.51
CA ALA A 18 -26.35 -24.79 -42.60
C ALA A 18 -26.17 -25.37 -41.20
N THR A 19 -26.89 -26.43 -40.90
CA THR A 19 -26.66 -27.21 -39.69
C THR A 19 -25.37 -27.98 -39.81
N TRP A 20 -24.32 -27.47 -39.20
CA TRP A 20 -23.14 -28.27 -38.94
C TRP A 20 -23.52 -29.35 -37.93
N LYS A 21 -23.73 -30.57 -38.40
CA LYS A 21 -23.81 -31.75 -37.56
C LYS A 21 -22.40 -31.98 -36.97
N VAL A 22 -22.16 -31.47 -35.77
CA VAL A 22 -21.04 -31.95 -34.96
C VAL A 22 -21.42 -33.36 -34.54
N THR A 23 -20.99 -34.35 -35.33
CA THR A 23 -21.08 -35.78 -34.95
C THR A 23 -20.02 -36.06 -33.89
N GLY A 24 -20.45 -36.38 -32.72
CA GLY A 24 -19.58 -36.81 -31.62
C GLY A 24 -19.64 -35.87 -30.41
N ALA A 25 -20.76 -35.86 -29.68
CA ALA A 25 -20.74 -35.40 -28.29
C ALA A 25 -19.90 -36.44 -27.51
N PRO A 26 -18.77 -36.03 -26.88
CA PRO A 26 -18.06 -36.95 -26.01
C PRO A 26 -18.96 -37.28 -24.84
N THR A 27 -19.29 -38.54 -24.71
CA THR A 27 -20.02 -39.06 -23.56
C THR A 27 -19.11 -39.07 -22.36
N GLY A 28 -19.41 -38.30 -21.30
CA GLY A 28 -18.91 -38.57 -19.98
C GLY A 28 -17.99 -37.57 -19.31
N GLY A 29 -17.96 -36.30 -19.72
CA GLY A 29 -17.29 -35.29 -18.90
C GLY A 29 -18.17 -34.87 -17.71
N ILE A 30 -17.72 -35.08 -16.48
CA ILE A 30 -18.40 -34.53 -15.30
C ILE A 30 -18.12 -33.01 -15.27
N PRO A 31 -19.15 -32.15 -15.20
CA PRO A 31 -18.88 -30.74 -14.98
C PRO A 31 -18.17 -30.57 -13.64
N ALA A 32 -16.93 -30.06 -13.65
CA ALA A 32 -16.31 -29.62 -12.43
C ALA A 32 -17.05 -28.35 -11.97
N THR A 33 -17.87 -28.48 -10.93
CA THR A 33 -18.33 -27.33 -10.17
C THR A 33 -17.13 -26.82 -9.38
N ALA A 34 -16.47 -25.80 -9.88
CA ALA A 34 -15.36 -25.20 -9.17
C ALA A 34 -15.88 -24.48 -7.92
N LYS A 35 -15.11 -24.58 -6.86
CA LYS A 35 -15.36 -23.98 -5.54
C LYS A 35 -15.56 -22.46 -5.56
N ASP A 36 -15.17 -21.77 -6.64
CA ASP A 36 -15.06 -20.32 -6.73
C ASP A 36 -15.82 -19.71 -7.94
N GLY A 37 -16.94 -20.31 -8.31
CA GLY A 37 -17.78 -19.81 -9.39
C GLY A 37 -17.30 -20.15 -10.81
N LEU A 38 -16.22 -20.90 -10.96
CA LEU A 38 -15.80 -21.46 -12.24
C LEU A 38 -16.65 -22.71 -12.54
N SER A 39 -17.25 -22.78 -13.72
CA SER A 39 -17.91 -23.96 -14.23
C SER A 39 -17.32 -24.28 -15.58
N ILE A 40 -16.69 -25.44 -15.69
CA ILE A 40 -16.04 -25.89 -16.94
C ILE A 40 -16.13 -27.40 -17.08
N ARG A 41 -16.31 -27.85 -18.30
CA ARG A 41 -16.27 -29.28 -18.60
C ARG A 41 -14.81 -29.78 -18.58
N VAL A 42 -14.57 -30.86 -17.88
CA VAL A 42 -13.27 -31.54 -17.81
C VAL A 42 -13.32 -32.81 -18.66
N GLU A 43 -12.32 -33.01 -19.51
CA GLU A 43 -12.16 -34.15 -20.40
C GLU A 43 -10.80 -34.83 -20.21
N ALA A 44 -10.51 -35.87 -20.94
CA ALA A 44 -9.18 -36.55 -20.88
C ALA A 44 -8.03 -35.64 -21.33
N LYS A 45 -8.30 -34.70 -22.26
CA LYS A 45 -7.39 -33.63 -22.65
C LYS A 45 -8.13 -32.30 -22.54
N ASN A 46 -7.53 -31.33 -21.94
CA ASN A 46 -8.16 -30.06 -21.62
C ASN A 46 -7.32 -28.89 -22.14
N PRO A 47 -7.93 -27.78 -22.61
CA PRO A 47 -7.23 -26.60 -23.06
C PRO A 47 -6.85 -25.65 -21.87
N PHE A 48 -6.54 -26.22 -20.72
CA PHE A 48 -6.13 -25.47 -19.52
C PHE A 48 -5.12 -26.28 -18.71
N THR A 49 -4.30 -25.58 -17.93
CA THR A 49 -3.22 -26.19 -17.13
C THR A 49 -3.72 -26.81 -15.83
N HIS A 50 -4.58 -26.09 -15.10
CA HIS A 50 -5.21 -26.50 -13.83
C HIS A 50 -6.46 -25.64 -13.59
N LEU A 51 -7.25 -26.01 -12.59
CA LEU A 51 -8.51 -25.31 -12.21
C LEU A 51 -8.39 -24.59 -10.86
N GLU A 52 -7.19 -24.43 -10.34
CA GLU A 52 -6.94 -23.67 -9.11
C GLU A 52 -6.99 -22.17 -9.41
N ILE A 53 -8.15 -21.56 -9.13
CA ILE A 53 -8.34 -20.12 -9.27
C ILE A 53 -7.57 -19.41 -8.16
N ASN A 54 -6.87 -18.35 -8.51
CA ASN A 54 -6.00 -17.61 -7.58
C ASN A 54 -6.77 -16.74 -6.57
N ARG A 55 -8.07 -16.91 -6.43
CA ARG A 55 -8.90 -16.26 -5.43
C ARG A 55 -8.91 -17.09 -4.15
N ARG A 56 -8.66 -16.43 -3.01
CA ARG A 56 -8.78 -17.04 -1.68
C ARG A 56 -9.75 -16.22 -0.84
N PRO A 57 -10.51 -16.84 0.06
CA PRO A 57 -11.23 -16.13 1.12
C PRO A 57 -10.26 -15.25 1.90
N ASN A 58 -10.67 -14.04 2.28
CA ASN A 58 -9.86 -13.09 3.05
C ASN A 58 -8.56 -12.62 2.36
N SER A 59 -8.42 -12.81 1.03
CA SER A 59 -7.38 -12.15 0.25
C SER A 59 -7.82 -10.72 -0.07
N PHE A 60 -6.88 -9.78 0.06
CA PHE A 60 -7.11 -8.38 -0.28
C PHE A 60 -5.81 -7.72 -0.76
N GLN A 61 -5.93 -6.59 -1.43
CA GLN A 61 -4.81 -5.82 -1.93
C GLN A 61 -4.90 -4.38 -1.42
N PHE A 62 -3.75 -3.80 -1.12
CA PHE A 62 -3.62 -2.38 -0.83
C PHE A 62 -2.34 -1.82 -1.43
N ALA A 63 -2.36 -0.51 -1.70
CA ALA A 63 -1.19 0.20 -2.20
C ALA A 63 -0.56 1.07 -1.12
N ILE A 64 0.77 1.23 -1.17
CA ILE A 64 1.51 2.11 -0.28
C ILE A 64 2.22 3.15 -1.13
N VAL A 65 1.97 4.44 -0.85
CA VAL A 65 2.70 5.56 -1.44
C VAL A 65 3.71 6.09 -0.44
N SER A 66 4.86 6.55 -0.95
CA SER A 66 5.95 7.08 -0.15
C SER A 66 6.27 8.49 -0.61
N ASP A 67 6.95 9.22 0.20
CA ASP A 67 7.65 10.49 -0.05
C ASP A 67 7.25 11.18 -1.37
N ARG A 68 6.11 11.88 -1.34
CA ARG A 68 5.67 12.73 -2.45
C ARG A 68 6.53 13.99 -2.54
N THR A 69 7.08 14.41 -1.41
CA THR A 69 7.78 15.68 -1.21
C THR A 69 9.21 15.47 -0.73
N GLY A 70 9.84 16.52 -0.18
CA GLY A 70 11.27 16.54 0.00
C GLY A 70 11.97 16.78 -1.34
N GLY A 71 11.57 17.87 -2.04
CA GLY A 71 11.98 18.15 -3.43
C GLY A 71 11.02 17.56 -4.45
N ARG A 72 9.74 17.92 -4.34
CA ARG A 72 8.65 17.44 -5.17
C ARG A 72 8.91 17.57 -6.66
N ARG A 73 8.71 16.48 -7.40
CA ARG A 73 8.75 16.46 -8.86
C ARG A 73 7.34 16.49 -9.45
N PRO A 74 6.98 17.54 -10.22
CA PRO A 74 5.63 17.72 -10.75
C PRO A 74 5.14 16.53 -11.56
N GLY A 75 3.86 16.16 -11.39
CA GLY A 75 3.18 15.12 -12.18
C GLY A 75 3.44 13.68 -11.74
N VAL A 76 4.50 13.38 -10.99
CA VAL A 76 4.86 12.00 -10.60
C VAL A 76 3.78 11.38 -9.72
N PHE A 77 3.38 12.06 -8.66
CA PHE A 77 2.32 11.56 -7.77
C PHE A 77 0.96 11.43 -8.49
N SER A 78 0.63 12.36 -9.40
CA SER A 78 -0.61 12.26 -10.18
C SER A 78 -0.61 11.02 -11.08
N ARG A 79 0.51 10.69 -11.71
CA ARG A 79 0.65 9.44 -12.49
C ARG A 79 0.50 8.20 -11.60
N ALA A 80 1.03 8.25 -10.37
CA ALA A 80 0.84 7.15 -9.42
C ALA A 80 -0.64 6.96 -9.07
N VAL A 81 -1.38 8.07 -8.81
CA VAL A 81 -2.83 8.04 -8.56
C VAL A 81 -3.58 7.39 -9.72
N GLU A 82 -3.28 7.79 -10.96
CA GLU A 82 -3.88 7.18 -12.17
C GLU A 82 -3.63 5.67 -12.23
N LYS A 83 -2.39 5.23 -12.01
CA LYS A 83 -2.03 3.80 -12.05
C LYS A 83 -2.67 3.01 -10.91
N ILE A 84 -2.71 3.56 -9.70
CA ILE A 84 -3.38 2.94 -8.56
C ILE A 84 -4.88 2.78 -8.82
N ASN A 85 -5.52 3.81 -9.42
CA ASN A 85 -6.93 3.71 -9.81
C ASN A 85 -7.19 2.63 -10.88
N LEU A 86 -6.25 2.33 -11.76
CA LEU A 86 -6.38 1.21 -12.71
C LEU A 86 -6.31 -0.15 -12.02
N LEU A 87 -5.56 -0.26 -10.94
CA LEU A 87 -5.35 -1.51 -10.21
C LEU A 87 -6.42 -1.79 -9.15
N GLN A 88 -7.20 -0.77 -8.73
CA GLN A 88 -8.33 -0.88 -7.81
C GLN A 88 -8.02 -1.62 -6.49
N PRO A 89 -7.01 -1.17 -5.69
CA PRO A 89 -6.80 -1.74 -4.36
C PRO A 89 -7.98 -1.40 -3.42
N GLU A 90 -8.14 -2.13 -2.33
CA GLU A 90 -9.13 -1.83 -1.32
C GLU A 90 -8.93 -0.47 -0.65
N PHE A 91 -7.67 -0.07 -0.48
CA PHE A 91 -7.28 1.25 0.03
C PHE A 91 -5.85 1.58 -0.32
N VAL A 92 -5.48 2.83 -0.12
CA VAL A 92 -4.10 3.34 -0.19
C VAL A 92 -3.67 3.80 1.19
N ILE A 93 -2.41 3.58 1.56
CA ILE A 93 -1.81 4.10 2.77
C ILE A 93 -0.49 4.80 2.44
N SER A 94 -0.15 5.87 3.16
CA SER A 94 1.14 6.55 2.99
C SER A 94 2.14 6.15 4.06
N VAL A 95 3.43 6.42 3.81
CA VAL A 95 4.50 6.39 4.81
C VAL A 95 5.08 7.78 5.08
N GLY A 96 4.30 8.85 4.81
CA GLY A 96 4.65 10.23 5.15
C GLY A 96 5.22 11.07 4.01
N ASP A 97 5.55 12.31 4.36
CA ASP A 97 6.07 13.36 3.47
C ASP A 97 5.12 13.69 2.32
N LEU A 98 3.94 14.19 2.70
CA LEU A 98 2.83 14.48 1.79
C LEU A 98 2.87 15.92 1.25
N ILE A 99 3.41 16.86 2.05
CA ILE A 99 3.61 18.28 1.68
C ILE A 99 5.09 18.66 1.85
N GLU A 100 5.54 19.78 1.27
CA GLU A 100 6.93 20.24 1.45
C GLU A 100 7.19 20.72 2.88
N GLY A 101 6.24 21.35 3.52
CA GLY A 101 6.30 21.74 4.91
C GLY A 101 7.47 22.67 5.26
N TYR A 102 8.09 22.45 6.44
CA TYR A 102 9.22 23.24 6.97
C TYR A 102 8.99 24.75 6.99
N SER A 103 7.74 25.17 7.13
CA SER A 103 7.33 26.57 7.20
C SER A 103 6.62 26.86 8.52
N GLU A 104 6.83 28.04 9.07
CA GLU A 104 6.01 28.56 10.19
C GLU A 104 4.84 29.42 9.69
N ASP A 105 4.73 29.68 8.39
CA ASP A 105 3.66 30.43 7.76
C ASP A 105 2.43 29.53 7.53
N PRO A 106 1.31 29.76 8.25
CA PRO A 106 0.06 29.02 8.06
C PRO A 106 -0.50 29.09 6.63
N GLY A 107 -0.28 30.21 5.93
CA GLY A 107 -0.72 30.38 4.57
C GLY A 107 0.02 29.46 3.60
N ALA A 108 1.33 29.26 3.81
CA ALA A 108 2.15 28.42 2.96
C ALA A 108 1.70 26.94 3.03
N TRP A 109 1.68 26.36 4.23
CA TRP A 109 1.30 24.93 4.33
C TRP A 109 -0.21 24.69 4.13
N ALA A 110 -1.07 25.71 4.33
CA ALA A 110 -2.48 25.58 3.94
C ALA A 110 -2.65 25.43 2.43
N LEU A 111 -1.87 26.15 1.61
CA LEU A 111 -1.87 25.99 0.16
C LEU A 111 -1.34 24.61 -0.26
N GLU A 112 -0.29 24.13 0.39
CA GLU A 112 0.28 22.79 0.11
C GLU A 112 -0.70 21.68 0.43
N TRP A 113 -1.39 21.77 1.58
CA TRP A 113 -2.45 20.82 1.92
C TRP A 113 -3.60 20.86 0.93
N SER A 114 -4.04 22.05 0.51
CA SER A 114 -5.12 22.20 -0.49
C SER A 114 -4.72 21.57 -1.83
N GLU A 115 -3.49 21.76 -2.26
CA GLU A 115 -2.95 21.13 -3.49
C GLU A 115 -2.91 19.60 -3.35
N PHE A 116 -2.48 19.09 -2.20
CA PHE A 116 -2.43 17.65 -1.95
C PHE A 116 -3.85 17.05 -1.88
N GLU A 117 -4.77 17.69 -1.17
CA GLU A 117 -6.18 17.28 -1.10
C GLU A 117 -6.84 17.22 -2.48
N THR A 118 -6.50 18.16 -3.38
CA THR A 118 -6.93 18.10 -4.78
C THR A 118 -6.46 16.82 -5.46
N LYS A 119 -5.22 16.37 -5.20
CA LYS A 119 -4.72 15.09 -5.76
C LYS A 119 -5.39 13.89 -5.11
N LEU A 120 -5.64 13.95 -3.80
CA LEU A 120 -6.34 12.89 -3.07
C LEU A 120 -7.77 12.68 -3.58
N SER A 121 -8.45 13.76 -4.00
CA SER A 121 -9.82 13.67 -4.52
C SER A 121 -9.94 12.85 -5.80
N HIS A 122 -8.84 12.55 -6.47
CA HIS A 122 -8.80 11.66 -7.64
C HIS A 122 -8.67 10.17 -7.29
N PHE A 123 -8.35 9.81 -6.03
CA PHE A 123 -8.40 8.41 -5.63
C PHE A 123 -9.84 7.89 -5.58
N GLN A 124 -10.04 6.67 -6.05
CA GLN A 124 -11.35 6.00 -6.07
C GLN A 124 -11.56 5.10 -4.82
N MET A 125 -10.58 5.02 -3.95
CA MET A 125 -10.58 4.23 -2.73
C MET A 125 -10.12 5.06 -1.53
N PRO A 126 -10.36 4.60 -0.28
CA PRO A 126 -9.89 5.30 0.92
C PRO A 126 -8.37 5.49 0.94
N PHE A 127 -7.94 6.61 1.52
CA PHE A 127 -6.53 6.94 1.74
C PHE A 127 -6.26 7.08 3.25
N PHE A 128 -5.26 6.35 3.75
CA PHE A 128 -4.82 6.38 5.14
C PHE A 128 -3.52 7.17 5.25
N PHE A 129 -3.49 8.13 6.17
CA PHE A 129 -2.38 9.06 6.34
C PHE A 129 -1.35 8.53 7.34
N CYS A 130 -0.07 8.66 7.03
CA CYS A 130 1.03 8.57 7.97
C CYS A 130 1.78 9.91 7.94
N PRO A 131 2.11 10.52 9.09
CA PRO A 131 2.89 11.75 9.09
C PRO A 131 4.36 11.49 8.82
N GLY A 132 5.01 12.42 8.08
CA GLY A 132 6.45 12.50 7.92
C GLY A 132 7.01 13.81 8.47
N ASN A 133 8.34 13.97 8.41
CA ASN A 133 8.99 15.17 8.93
C ASN A 133 8.68 16.44 8.13
N HIS A 134 8.28 16.31 6.89
CA HIS A 134 7.76 17.43 6.10
C HIS A 134 6.35 17.83 6.54
N ASP A 135 5.53 16.87 6.97
CA ASP A 135 4.15 17.10 7.38
C ASP A 135 4.04 17.70 8.79
N ILE A 136 4.96 17.32 9.69
CA ILE A 136 5.01 17.75 11.11
C ILE A 136 6.45 18.20 11.44
N SER A 137 6.95 19.25 10.78
CA SER A 137 8.30 19.74 10.99
C SER A 137 8.46 20.63 12.24
N ASN A 138 7.35 21.13 12.78
CA ASN A 138 7.33 22.02 13.94
C ASN A 138 5.99 21.92 14.69
N LEU A 139 5.93 22.53 15.89
CA LEU A 139 4.72 22.50 16.72
C LEU A 139 3.47 23.10 16.05
N PRO A 140 3.51 24.25 15.35
CA PRO A 140 2.37 24.74 14.59
C PRO A 140 1.83 23.76 13.56
N MET A 141 2.70 23.10 12.78
CA MET A 141 2.30 22.11 11.79
C MET A 141 1.75 20.84 12.45
N GLY A 142 2.29 20.42 13.60
CA GLY A 142 1.73 19.32 14.39
C GLY A 142 0.30 19.61 14.88
N LYS A 143 0.01 20.85 15.29
CA LYS A 143 -1.35 21.30 15.64
C LYS A 143 -2.27 21.31 14.42
N GLU A 144 -1.76 21.72 13.26
CA GLU A 144 -2.53 21.69 12.01
C GLU A 144 -2.84 20.27 11.57
N TRP A 145 -1.88 19.34 11.68
CA TRP A 145 -2.14 17.92 11.46
C TRP A 145 -3.28 17.42 12.35
N GLN A 146 -3.22 17.71 13.65
CA GLN A 146 -4.25 17.31 14.60
C GLN A 146 -5.62 17.91 14.25
N ARG A 147 -5.65 19.18 13.81
CA ARG A 147 -6.87 19.86 13.39
C ARG A 147 -7.48 19.23 12.13
N LYS A 148 -6.65 18.84 11.15
CA LYS A 148 -7.11 18.28 9.85
C LYS A 148 -7.43 16.79 9.93
N PHE A 149 -6.56 16.01 10.54
CA PHE A 149 -6.58 14.55 10.48
C PHE A 149 -6.79 13.88 11.84
N GLY A 150 -6.74 14.64 12.93
CA GLY A 150 -6.84 14.12 14.27
C GLY A 150 -5.55 13.43 14.71
N ARG A 151 -5.65 12.14 15.02
CA ARG A 151 -4.52 11.37 15.57
C ARG A 151 -3.36 11.25 14.57
N ALA A 152 -2.13 11.41 15.08
CA ALA A 152 -0.91 11.23 14.28
C ALA A 152 -0.39 9.78 14.30
N TYR A 153 -0.84 8.97 15.27
CA TYR A 153 -0.63 7.52 15.32
C TYR A 153 -1.96 6.84 15.65
N TYR A 154 -2.23 5.70 15.03
CA TYR A 154 -3.51 5.00 15.14
C TYR A 154 -3.40 3.58 14.62
N GLU A 155 -4.46 2.79 14.86
CA GLU A 155 -4.62 1.45 14.33
C GLU A 155 -5.99 1.28 13.68
N PHE A 156 -6.08 0.29 12.82
CA PHE A 156 -7.34 -0.26 12.32
C PHE A 156 -7.17 -1.75 11.98
N ARG A 157 -8.28 -2.45 11.92
CA ARG A 157 -8.31 -3.83 11.41
C ARG A 157 -9.01 -3.86 10.07
N TYR A 158 -8.45 -4.62 9.15
CA TYR A 158 -9.10 -4.97 7.91
C TYR A 158 -8.93 -6.47 7.67
N GLN A 159 -10.05 -7.15 7.38
CA GLN A 159 -10.10 -8.60 7.43
C GLN A 159 -9.55 -9.08 8.80
N ASP A 160 -8.67 -10.02 8.87
CA ASP A 160 -8.02 -10.50 10.09
C ASP A 160 -6.56 -10.00 10.22
N CYS A 161 -6.27 -8.84 9.66
CA CYS A 161 -4.99 -8.16 9.78
C CYS A 161 -5.10 -6.87 10.59
N LEU A 162 -4.05 -6.57 11.35
CA LEU A 162 -3.89 -5.31 12.07
C LEU A 162 -2.99 -4.37 11.29
N PHE A 163 -3.42 -3.13 11.16
CA PHE A 163 -2.68 -2.02 10.56
C PHE A 163 -2.37 -1.01 11.64
N VAL A 164 -1.10 -0.69 11.81
CA VAL A 164 -0.62 0.26 12.81
C VAL A 164 0.16 1.36 12.10
N VAL A 165 -0.25 2.60 12.31
CA VAL A 165 0.51 3.78 11.86
C VAL A 165 1.18 4.38 13.08
N LEU A 166 2.50 4.56 13.02
CA LEU A 166 3.32 5.18 14.05
C LEU A 166 3.79 6.56 13.58
N ASN A 167 3.86 7.50 14.50
CA ASN A 167 4.38 8.83 14.28
C ASN A 167 5.85 8.92 14.73
N THR A 168 6.78 9.08 13.80
CA THR A 168 8.21 9.27 14.08
C THR A 168 8.57 10.73 14.41
N GLU A 169 7.60 11.63 14.33
CA GLU A 169 7.71 13.07 14.61
C GLU A 169 6.91 13.46 15.88
N ASP A 170 6.79 12.53 16.84
CA ASP A 170 5.81 12.61 17.95
C ASP A 170 6.03 13.81 18.89
N GLU A 171 7.28 14.25 19.05
CA GLU A 171 7.60 15.52 19.68
C GLU A 171 8.61 16.32 18.87
N PRO A 172 8.17 17.11 17.87
CA PRO A 172 9.07 17.93 17.08
C PRO A 172 9.70 19.02 17.95
N LYS A 173 10.88 18.75 18.49
CA LYS A 173 11.72 19.72 19.20
C LYS A 173 12.90 20.12 18.35
N LYS A 174 13.24 21.40 18.40
CA LYS A 174 14.30 22.03 17.60
C LYS A 174 15.68 21.36 17.75
N ASP A 175 15.93 20.65 18.85
CA ASP A 175 17.23 20.12 19.23
C ASP A 175 17.23 18.62 19.58
N ARG A 176 16.11 17.90 19.40
CA ARG A 176 16.02 16.46 19.69
C ARG A 176 15.11 15.77 18.67
N GLU A 177 15.65 14.76 18.02
CA GLU A 177 14.84 13.81 17.25
C GLU A 177 14.22 12.78 18.21
N TYR A 178 12.99 13.02 18.65
CA TYR A 178 12.20 11.99 19.31
C TYR A 178 11.45 11.21 18.24
N PHE A 179 11.62 9.90 18.22
CA PHE A 179 10.90 9.06 17.29
C PHE A 179 9.56 8.59 17.89
N PHE A 180 9.56 8.23 19.18
CA PHE A 180 8.35 7.72 19.83
C PHE A 180 8.28 8.15 21.27
N THR A 181 7.24 8.86 21.66
CA THR A 181 6.98 9.22 23.06
C THR A 181 6.66 7.98 23.89
N PRO A 182 6.87 8.03 25.23
CA PRO A 182 6.43 6.97 26.14
C PRO A 182 4.94 6.64 25.98
N GLU A 183 4.10 7.63 25.74
CA GLU A 183 2.65 7.50 25.52
C GLU A 183 2.36 6.68 24.27
N GLN A 184 3.01 6.97 23.16
CA GLN A 184 2.84 6.21 21.92
C GLN A 184 3.29 4.76 22.08
N ARG A 185 4.41 4.51 22.79
CA ARG A 185 4.91 3.16 23.05
C ARG A 185 3.94 2.36 23.93
N ALA A 186 3.42 2.98 25.01
CA ALA A 186 2.44 2.35 25.88
C ALA A 186 1.14 2.04 25.15
N TRP A 187 0.66 2.97 24.32
CA TRP A 187 -0.49 2.76 23.45
C TRP A 187 -0.27 1.58 22.49
N LEU A 188 0.87 1.53 21.80
CA LEU A 188 1.18 0.44 20.87
C LEU A 188 1.17 -0.92 21.58
N LYS A 189 1.80 -1.00 22.75
CA LYS A 189 1.81 -2.22 23.56
C LYS A 189 0.38 -2.69 23.85
N GLN A 190 -0.51 -1.78 24.23
CA GLN A 190 -1.91 -2.10 24.47
C GLN A 190 -2.64 -2.55 23.20
N VAL A 191 -2.39 -1.90 22.06
CA VAL A 191 -2.95 -2.28 20.76
C VAL A 191 -2.54 -3.69 20.39
N LEU A 192 -1.25 -4.02 20.49
CA LEU A 192 -0.73 -5.34 20.15
C LEU A 192 -1.30 -6.42 21.09
N GLU A 193 -1.45 -6.11 22.38
CA GLU A 193 -2.05 -7.02 23.36
C GLU A 193 -3.52 -7.31 23.06
N ASN A 194 -4.28 -6.30 22.67
CA ASN A 194 -5.70 -6.42 22.32
C ASN A 194 -5.94 -7.11 20.94
N ASN A 195 -4.89 -7.30 20.15
CA ASN A 195 -4.97 -7.86 18.79
C ASN A 195 -4.02 -9.04 18.60
N LYS A 196 -4.01 -10.00 19.56
CA LYS A 196 -3.20 -11.22 19.44
C LYS A 196 -3.74 -12.22 18.42
N ASP A 197 -5.01 -12.12 18.09
CA ASP A 197 -5.77 -13.04 17.24
C ASP A 197 -5.58 -12.77 15.72
N VAL A 198 -4.92 -11.66 15.35
CA VAL A 198 -4.73 -11.34 13.94
C VAL A 198 -3.69 -12.24 13.28
N ARG A 199 -3.89 -12.59 12.02
CA ARG A 199 -2.93 -13.41 11.25
C ARG A 199 -1.68 -12.65 10.84
N TRP A 200 -1.76 -11.29 10.72
CA TRP A 200 -0.64 -10.43 10.33
C TRP A 200 -0.77 -9.04 10.91
N THR A 201 0.37 -8.39 11.18
CA THR A 201 0.44 -6.99 11.59
C THR A 201 1.28 -6.20 10.60
N PHE A 202 0.71 -5.16 10.01
CA PHE A 202 1.42 -4.20 9.17
C PHE A 202 1.71 -2.95 9.98
N VAL A 203 2.97 -2.51 9.98
CA VAL A 203 3.41 -1.30 10.70
C VAL A 203 3.92 -0.29 9.67
N PHE A 204 3.42 0.92 9.74
CA PHE A 204 3.76 2.04 8.87
C PHE A 204 4.34 3.17 9.71
N MET A 205 5.45 3.72 9.27
CA MET A 205 6.07 4.90 9.87
C MET A 205 6.90 5.62 8.83
N HIS A 206 7.26 6.88 9.09
CA HIS A 206 8.04 7.63 8.11
C HIS A 206 9.52 7.31 8.19
N LYS A 207 10.19 7.60 9.32
CA LYS A 207 11.63 7.37 9.45
C LYS A 207 11.94 5.89 9.72
N PRO A 208 12.93 5.30 9.01
CA PRO A 208 13.36 3.92 9.22
C PRO A 208 14.29 3.79 10.43
N VAL A 209 13.75 4.00 11.63
CA VAL A 209 14.52 4.13 12.87
C VAL A 209 15.38 2.92 13.20
N TRP A 210 15.02 1.72 12.74
CA TRP A 210 15.85 0.52 12.90
C TRP A 210 17.15 0.55 12.09
N SER A 211 17.26 1.43 11.08
CA SER A 211 18.44 1.59 10.22
C SER A 211 19.31 2.78 10.63
N ILE A 212 18.78 3.67 11.48
CA ILE A 212 19.51 4.82 11.97
C ILE A 212 20.49 4.32 13.02
N THR A 213 21.78 4.27 12.66
CA THR A 213 22.84 3.86 13.54
C THR A 213 23.01 4.90 14.65
N LYS A 214 22.64 4.51 15.87
CA LYS A 214 23.08 5.02 17.17
C LYS A 214 23.29 6.55 17.26
N HIS A 215 22.21 7.32 17.29
CA HIS A 215 22.28 8.55 18.05
C HIS A 215 22.25 8.17 19.55
N LYS A 216 23.42 8.09 20.18
CA LYS A 216 23.51 8.07 21.63
C LYS A 216 23.02 9.43 22.11
N ASP A 217 21.88 9.49 22.77
CA ASP A 217 21.60 10.60 23.66
C ASP A 217 22.59 10.48 24.83
N PRO A 218 23.49 11.45 25.06
CA PRO A 218 24.44 11.41 26.16
C PRO A 218 23.74 11.40 27.55
N ALA A 219 22.47 11.80 27.62
CA ALA A 219 21.69 11.90 28.85
C ALA A 219 20.84 10.66 29.14
N ASP A 220 20.56 9.86 28.13
CA ASP A 220 19.80 8.63 28.23
C ASP A 220 20.57 7.53 27.47
N ASN A 221 21.08 6.55 28.16
CA ASN A 221 21.77 5.40 27.55
C ASN A 221 20.94 4.59 26.56
N SER A 222 19.73 5.05 26.21
CA SER A 222 18.86 4.47 25.21
C SER A 222 19.38 4.78 23.79
N THR A 223 19.73 3.75 23.06
CA THR A 223 20.44 3.86 21.78
C THR A 223 19.50 4.02 20.57
N THR A 224 18.16 4.10 20.76
CA THR A 224 17.20 3.98 19.65
C THR A 224 15.92 4.79 19.82
N LEU A 225 15.86 5.74 20.76
CA LEU A 225 14.72 6.65 20.94
C LEU A 225 13.33 5.92 21.00
N GLY A 226 13.31 4.74 21.63
CA GLY A 226 12.09 3.95 21.85
C GLY A 226 11.84 2.84 20.84
N TRP A 227 12.67 2.69 19.79
CA TRP A 227 12.47 1.62 18.81
C TRP A 227 12.69 0.22 19.39
N ASP A 228 13.69 0.04 20.28
CA ASP A 228 13.99 -1.27 20.87
C ASP A 228 12.80 -1.82 21.65
N GLU A 229 12.05 -0.98 22.36
CA GLU A 229 10.83 -1.38 23.06
C GLU A 229 9.71 -1.76 22.08
N ILE A 230 9.57 -1.04 20.96
CA ILE A 230 8.60 -1.34 19.91
C ILE A 230 8.96 -2.67 19.25
N GLU A 231 10.22 -2.84 18.85
CA GLU A 231 10.69 -4.08 18.21
C GLU A 231 10.54 -5.30 19.15
N ALA A 232 10.83 -5.11 20.45
CA ALA A 232 10.60 -6.15 21.47
C ALA A 232 9.11 -6.50 21.60
N SER A 233 8.22 -5.51 21.50
CA SER A 233 6.76 -5.74 21.53
C SER A 233 6.23 -6.47 20.29
N LEU A 234 6.93 -6.39 19.17
CA LEU A 234 6.62 -7.12 17.92
C LEU A 234 7.22 -8.53 17.89
N GLN A 235 8.09 -8.88 18.84
CA GLN A 235 8.76 -10.17 18.85
C GLN A 235 7.75 -11.33 18.95
N GLY A 236 7.96 -12.38 18.14
CA GLY A 236 7.07 -13.54 18.06
C GLY A 236 5.76 -13.29 17.29
N ARG A 237 5.51 -12.06 16.83
CA ARG A 237 4.35 -11.69 16.03
C ARG A 237 4.71 -11.66 14.54
N LYS A 238 3.87 -12.26 13.70
CA LYS A 238 4.00 -12.11 12.24
C LYS A 238 3.72 -10.66 11.84
N HIS A 239 4.71 -9.98 11.27
CA HIS A 239 4.57 -8.57 10.92
C HIS A 239 5.43 -8.16 9.73
N THR A 240 5.11 -7.02 9.15
CA THR A 240 5.90 -6.34 8.13
C THR A 240 5.95 -4.85 8.47
N VAL A 241 7.11 -4.22 8.31
CA VAL A 241 7.31 -2.80 8.59
C VAL A 241 7.63 -2.05 7.30
N PHE A 242 6.95 -0.92 7.08
CA PHE A 242 7.17 -0.03 5.94
C PHE A 242 7.52 1.37 6.43
N SER A 243 8.51 1.97 5.78
CA SER A 243 8.93 3.36 5.99
C SER A 243 9.31 4.05 4.69
N GLY A 244 9.52 5.36 4.74
CA GLY A 244 10.01 6.20 3.65
C GLY A 244 11.31 6.94 4.01
N HIS A 245 11.29 8.27 3.89
CA HIS A 245 12.30 9.23 4.35
C HIS A 245 13.59 9.27 3.55
N ASN A 246 14.19 8.14 3.24
CA ASN A 246 15.50 8.08 2.61
C ASN A 246 15.46 8.28 1.08
N HIS A 247 14.28 8.24 0.47
CA HIS A 247 14.10 8.28 -0.98
C HIS A 247 14.89 7.19 -1.74
N VAL A 248 15.25 6.12 -1.04
CA VAL A 248 16.04 5.01 -1.56
C VAL A 248 15.42 3.71 -1.06
N TYR A 249 14.97 2.87 -1.98
CA TYR A 249 14.41 1.57 -1.64
C TYR A 249 15.46 0.64 -1.03
N ALA A 250 15.10 0.05 0.09
CA ALA A 250 15.89 -1.02 0.68
C ALA A 250 14.96 -2.01 1.41
N LYS A 251 15.30 -3.30 1.34
CA LYS A 251 14.66 -4.36 2.12
C LYS A 251 15.69 -4.97 3.07
N SER A 252 15.31 -5.14 4.32
CA SER A 252 16.09 -5.89 5.30
C SER A 252 15.20 -6.93 5.98
N VAL A 253 15.84 -7.93 6.61
CA VAL A 253 15.15 -8.92 7.42
C VAL A 253 15.63 -8.78 8.87
N ARG A 254 14.69 -8.61 9.79
CA ARG A 254 14.95 -8.49 11.23
C ARG A 254 14.04 -9.47 11.98
N ASN A 255 14.63 -10.30 12.82
CA ASN A 255 13.90 -11.33 13.58
C ASN A 255 13.01 -12.23 12.69
N GLY A 256 13.46 -12.51 11.46
CA GLY A 256 12.72 -13.30 10.47
C GLY A 256 11.59 -12.57 9.75
N MET A 257 11.40 -11.26 10.01
CA MET A 257 10.36 -10.43 9.41
C MET A 257 10.93 -9.41 8.42
N ASP A 258 10.15 -9.07 7.40
CA ASP A 258 10.54 -8.13 6.36
C ASP A 258 10.32 -6.67 6.79
N TYR A 259 11.34 -5.84 6.58
CA TYR A 259 11.35 -4.40 6.82
C TYR A 259 11.72 -3.66 5.54
N TYR A 260 10.92 -2.70 5.15
CA TYR A 260 11.06 -1.97 3.89
C TYR A 260 11.29 -0.48 4.14
N ILE A 261 12.29 0.08 3.48
CA ILE A 261 12.41 1.51 3.21
C ILE A 261 11.97 1.70 1.77
N LEU A 262 10.91 2.44 1.54
CA LEU A 262 10.39 2.69 0.20
C LEU A 262 11.18 3.82 -0.48
N ALA A 263 11.28 3.77 -1.79
CA ALA A 263 11.76 4.89 -2.60
C ALA A 263 10.68 5.99 -2.67
N THR A 264 10.63 6.80 -3.69
CA THR A 264 9.70 7.92 -3.74
C THR A 264 8.47 7.64 -4.60
N THR A 265 7.37 8.32 -4.25
CA THR A 265 6.23 8.50 -5.15
C THR A 265 6.15 9.97 -5.59
N GLY A 266 7.30 10.59 -5.89
CA GLY A 266 7.39 11.97 -6.39
C GLY A 266 8.36 12.91 -5.70
N GLY A 267 8.94 12.54 -4.56
CA GLY A 267 9.99 13.29 -3.88
C GLY A 267 11.30 13.31 -4.66
N ALA A 268 12.30 14.06 -4.19
CA ALA A 268 13.60 14.16 -4.85
C ALA A 268 14.26 12.79 -5.03
N SER A 269 14.75 12.53 -6.21
CA SER A 269 15.52 11.32 -6.52
C SER A 269 16.42 11.58 -7.72
N THR A 270 17.61 10.99 -7.71
CA THR A 270 18.51 11.00 -8.86
C THR A 270 18.11 10.01 -9.94
N LEU A 271 17.12 9.14 -9.67
CA LEU A 271 16.56 8.14 -10.58
C LEU A 271 17.63 7.26 -11.27
N THR A 272 18.68 6.89 -10.52
CA THR A 272 19.76 6.06 -11.06
C THR A 272 19.36 4.59 -11.25
N GLY A 273 18.13 4.24 -10.86
CA GLY A 273 17.50 2.97 -11.18
C GLY A 273 17.48 1.95 -10.05
N LEU A 274 17.07 0.74 -10.40
CA LEU A 274 16.77 -0.35 -9.46
C LEU A 274 18.00 -0.76 -8.65
N LYS A 275 19.16 -0.84 -9.28
CA LYS A 275 20.41 -1.24 -8.63
C LYS A 275 20.77 -0.35 -7.44
N ASP A 276 20.46 0.93 -7.54
CA ASP A 276 20.75 1.91 -6.50
C ASP A 276 19.55 2.14 -5.57
N GLY A 277 18.42 1.52 -5.86
CA GLY A 277 17.16 1.70 -5.13
C GLY A 277 16.51 3.06 -5.34
N LYS A 278 16.86 3.78 -6.42
CA LYS A 278 16.43 5.15 -6.71
C LYS A 278 15.53 5.19 -7.93
N PHE A 279 14.23 5.04 -7.71
CA PHE A 279 13.20 4.95 -8.72
C PHE A 279 11.87 5.47 -8.17
N ASP A 280 10.95 5.80 -9.07
CA ASP A 280 9.58 6.16 -8.72
C ASP A 280 8.69 4.93 -8.72
N HIS A 281 7.98 4.73 -7.61
CA HIS A 281 7.09 3.61 -7.45
C HIS A 281 5.95 3.89 -6.48
N PHE A 282 5.02 2.96 -6.41
CA PHE A 282 4.24 2.66 -5.23
C PHE A 282 4.38 1.17 -4.92
N CYS A 283 4.25 0.82 -3.65
CA CYS A 283 4.33 -0.56 -3.23
C CYS A 283 2.93 -1.19 -3.30
N TRP A 284 2.83 -2.40 -3.83
CA TRP A 284 1.61 -3.19 -3.91
C TRP A 284 1.72 -4.38 -2.98
N VAL A 285 0.75 -4.54 -2.10
CA VAL A 285 0.71 -5.64 -1.15
C VAL A 285 -0.53 -6.47 -1.39
N THR A 286 -0.34 -7.75 -1.64
CA THR A 286 -1.41 -8.75 -1.65
C THR A 286 -1.31 -9.57 -0.39
N MET A 287 -2.27 -9.41 0.53
CA MET A 287 -2.40 -10.31 1.67
C MET A 287 -3.13 -11.55 1.23
N LYS A 288 -2.43 -12.68 1.28
CA LYS A 288 -2.93 -13.98 0.86
C LYS A 288 -2.62 -14.99 1.95
N ASP A 289 -3.55 -15.90 2.23
CA ASP A 289 -3.41 -16.98 3.21
C ASP A 289 -2.61 -16.62 4.48
N SER A 290 -1.32 -16.93 4.54
CA SER A 290 -0.49 -16.82 5.75
C SER A 290 0.51 -15.66 5.76
N GLU A 291 0.78 -15.02 4.62
CA GLU A 291 1.81 -13.96 4.50
C GLU A 291 1.55 -13.00 3.34
N PRO A 292 2.05 -11.75 3.43
CA PRO A 292 1.91 -10.79 2.36
C PRO A 292 2.88 -11.05 1.22
N ILE A 293 2.39 -10.88 0.00
CA ILE A 293 3.20 -10.77 -1.21
C ILE A 293 3.39 -9.29 -1.50
N VAL A 294 4.63 -8.83 -1.53
CA VAL A 294 4.99 -7.43 -1.73
C VAL A 294 5.63 -7.26 -3.11
N ALA A 295 5.09 -6.36 -3.91
CA ALA A 295 5.60 -6.00 -5.22
C ALA A 295 5.84 -4.48 -5.32
N ASN A 296 6.86 -4.09 -6.07
CA ASN A 296 7.08 -2.70 -6.44
C ASN A 296 6.48 -2.45 -7.84
N ILE A 297 5.51 -1.55 -7.90
CA ILE A 297 4.95 -1.11 -9.17
C ILE A 297 5.68 0.17 -9.56
N LEU A 298 6.63 0.06 -10.46
CA LEU A 298 7.28 1.25 -11.01
C LEU A 298 6.27 2.03 -11.84
N LEU A 299 6.46 3.34 -11.92
CA LEU A 299 5.58 4.14 -12.77
C LEU A 299 5.74 3.79 -14.25
N ASP A 300 6.83 3.12 -14.61
CA ASP A 300 7.13 2.64 -15.96
C ASP A 300 7.17 1.09 -16.07
N GLY A 301 6.93 0.34 -14.98
CA GLY A 301 6.96 -1.13 -14.99
C GLY A 301 6.57 -1.77 -13.65
N VAL A 302 6.71 -3.10 -13.56
CA VAL A 302 6.44 -3.90 -12.35
C VAL A 302 7.70 -4.65 -11.97
N GLU A 303 8.12 -4.54 -10.69
CA GLU A 303 9.35 -5.16 -10.21
C GLU A 303 9.12 -5.97 -8.93
N ASP A 304 9.94 -7.00 -8.71
CA ASP A 304 9.93 -7.82 -7.51
C ASP A 304 10.44 -7.07 -6.27
N LYS A 305 9.96 -7.47 -5.09
CA LYS A 305 10.33 -6.86 -3.80
C LYS A 305 11.84 -6.91 -3.48
N ASN A 306 12.56 -7.86 -4.03
CA ASN A 306 14.00 -8.08 -3.75
C ASN A 306 14.93 -7.28 -4.68
N ILE A 307 14.41 -6.32 -5.48
CA ILE A 307 15.24 -5.48 -6.36
C ILE A 307 16.40 -4.82 -5.61
N ARG A 308 16.23 -4.61 -4.31
CA ARG A 308 17.29 -4.19 -3.42
C ARG A 308 17.09 -4.75 -2.01
N THR A 309 17.96 -5.68 -1.62
CA THR A 309 18.01 -6.21 -0.25
C THR A 309 19.34 -5.80 0.39
N VAL A 310 19.30 -5.26 1.61
CA VAL A 310 20.49 -4.88 2.39
C VAL A 310 20.61 -5.78 3.61
N ALA A 311 21.84 -6.03 4.06
CA ALA A 311 22.08 -6.79 5.27
C ALA A 311 21.49 -6.08 6.50
N PRO A 312 21.03 -6.82 7.53
CA PRO A 312 20.41 -6.25 8.72
C PRO A 312 21.26 -5.21 9.47
N ASN A 313 22.56 -5.23 9.26
CA ASN A 313 23.54 -4.39 9.97
C ASN A 313 24.19 -3.29 9.11
N GLY A 314 23.57 -2.90 7.99
CA GLY A 314 23.92 -1.68 7.26
C GLY A 314 25.37 -1.58 6.76
N ARG A 315 25.97 -2.68 6.30
CA ARG A 315 27.27 -2.67 5.61
C ARG A 315 27.13 -3.13 4.17
#